data_9b2e124c90411bb7f9fae08a964c9219
#
_entry.id   9b2e124c90411bb7f9fae08a964c9219
#
_cell.length_a   1.000
_cell.length_b   1.000
_cell.length_c   1.000
_cell.angle_alpha   90.00
_cell.angle_beta   90.00
_cell.angle_gamma   90.00
#
_symmetry.space_group_name_H-M   'P 1'
#
loop_
_entity.id
_entity.type
_entity.pdbx_description
1 polymer ?
#
loop_
_entity_poly.entity_id
_entity_poly.type
_entity_poly.pdbx_seq_one_letter_code
_entity_poly.pdbx_strand_id
1 'polypeptide(L)'
;MILKIASKHDRWNTVIPKMQQSDPLAPSTDARATWVLSDGRAGNHRQAQALATTLGRAYTDRLIYPTVPWRWAAPRVLPFSTKAFAGPVRHVLEGREPAPQLVIGCGRQAALATRLLRRRGSHVIQILDPRVNLSAWDAVILPHHDRREGPNVVRIHGALHSMSPAALDAARSTFSTTLGILSAPRIAVLLGGDTHKRPFDAEQALQAVQALASLGSLMVSTSRRTPAAVAAQLRTLPVLRDHLLWTGEADAQHAAAHFTNPYAGYLAWADAIVCSADSVSMLSEAAATTAPLYLLGTPGDDAPSRFAEELVARGRAQWWSAESPAIAMTPVAPFNGLQTLLTDLRQTPAFAR
;
A
#
# COMPACT_ATOMS: atom_id res chain seq x y z
N MET A 1 12.10 28.96 74.88
CA MET A 1 12.97 28.22 73.94
C MET A 1 12.12 27.20 73.28
N ILE A 2 11.53 27.58 72.11
CA ILE A 2 10.53 26.80 71.35
C ILE A 2 11.24 26.26 70.13
N LEU A 3 11.42 24.95 70.06
CA LEU A 3 11.96 24.24 68.89
C LEU A 3 10.88 24.21 67.80
N LYS A 4 11.17 24.81 66.64
CA LYS A 4 10.39 24.62 65.41
C LYS A 4 10.79 23.28 64.79
N ILE A 5 9.81 22.38 64.68
CA ILE A 5 9.90 21.12 63.93
C ILE A 5 9.73 21.50 62.46
N ALA A 6 10.79 21.33 61.66
CA ALA A 6 10.73 21.49 60.21
C ALA A 6 10.03 20.28 59.59
N SER A 7 9.00 20.55 58.75
CA SER A 7 8.21 19.54 58.05
C SER A 7 9.02 18.92 56.89
N LYS A 8 9.06 17.58 56.89
CA LYS A 8 9.65 16.74 55.85
C LYS A 8 8.72 16.61 54.65
N HIS A 9 8.59 17.65 53.82
CA HIS A 9 7.80 17.57 52.61
C HIS A 9 8.43 18.32 51.43
N ASP A 10 9.75 18.16 51.21
CA ASP A 10 10.39 18.71 50.01
C ASP A 10 11.54 17.79 49.54
N ARG A 11 11.20 16.61 49.08
CA ARG A 11 12.11 15.77 48.25
C ARG A 11 11.30 14.86 47.39
N TRP A 12 10.91 15.32 46.22
CA TRP A 12 10.62 14.52 45.02
C TRP A 12 10.30 15.43 43.85
N ASN A 13 11.00 16.55 43.67
CA ASN A 13 11.09 17.25 42.40
C ASN A 13 12.36 16.80 41.67
N THR A 14 12.42 15.52 41.32
CA THR A 14 13.35 15.07 40.28
C THR A 14 12.77 15.56 38.98
N VAL A 15 13.32 16.67 38.46
CA VAL A 15 13.09 17.11 37.07
C VAL A 15 13.61 15.98 36.21
N ILE A 16 12.68 15.14 35.72
CA ILE A 16 12.95 14.20 34.62
C ILE A 16 13.32 15.10 33.45
N PRO A 17 14.55 15.02 32.89
CA PRO A 17 14.87 15.78 31.69
C PRO A 17 13.82 15.42 30.66
N LYS A 18 13.14 16.44 30.12
CA LYS A 18 12.34 16.24 28.90
C LYS A 18 13.33 15.70 27.87
N MET A 19 13.32 14.39 27.66
CA MET A 19 13.94 13.79 26.48
C MET A 19 13.42 14.61 25.31
N GLN A 20 14.30 15.25 24.58
CA GLN A 20 13.97 15.89 23.31
C GLN A 20 13.28 14.82 22.50
N GLN A 21 11.94 14.90 22.39
CA GLN A 21 11.18 13.99 21.57
C GLN A 21 11.62 14.24 20.14
N SER A 22 12.43 13.35 19.61
CA SER A 22 12.81 13.37 18.19
C SER A 22 11.54 13.37 17.36
N ASP A 23 11.56 14.12 16.25
CA ASP A 23 10.42 14.18 15.31
C ASP A 23 10.00 12.76 14.89
N PRO A 24 8.77 12.32 15.19
CA PRO A 24 8.31 10.97 14.85
C PRO A 24 8.18 10.75 13.33
N LEU A 25 8.18 11.82 12.53
CA LEU A 25 8.17 11.74 11.07
C LEU A 25 9.57 11.88 10.46
N ALA A 26 10.62 12.17 11.24
CA ALA A 26 11.98 12.26 10.72
C ALA A 26 12.47 10.88 10.22
N PRO A 27 13.35 10.83 9.21
CA PRO A 27 14.02 9.60 8.79
C PRO A 27 14.73 8.91 9.97
N SER A 28 14.73 7.59 9.97
CA SER A 28 15.38 6.78 11.04
C SER A 28 15.89 5.46 10.51
N THR A 29 17.11 5.10 10.87
CA THR A 29 17.71 3.79 10.58
C THR A 29 17.41 2.74 11.65
N ASP A 30 16.85 3.11 12.81
CA ASP A 30 16.43 2.16 13.85
C ASP A 30 15.07 1.54 13.49
N ALA A 31 15.11 0.33 12.97
CA ALA A 31 13.91 -0.43 12.63
C ALA A 31 12.99 -0.73 13.83
N ARG A 32 13.50 -0.70 15.05
CA ARG A 32 12.70 -0.92 16.26
C ARG A 32 11.86 0.30 16.63
N ALA A 33 12.29 1.49 16.20
CA ALA A 33 11.57 2.73 16.43
C ALA A 33 10.27 2.84 15.61
N THR A 34 10.13 2.08 14.55
CA THR A 34 8.93 2.11 13.69
C THR A 34 8.37 0.70 13.49
N TRP A 35 7.10 0.52 13.78
CA TRP A 35 6.38 -0.73 13.50
C TRP A 35 5.38 -0.54 12.36
N VAL A 36 5.39 -1.49 11.42
CA VAL A 36 4.39 -1.63 10.36
C VAL A 36 3.45 -2.76 10.73
N LEU A 37 2.18 -2.46 10.95
CA LEU A 37 1.16 -3.42 11.40
C LEU A 37 0.19 -3.75 10.27
N SER A 38 0.00 -5.05 10.00
CA SER A 38 -0.93 -5.55 9.00
C SER A 38 -1.62 -6.83 9.43
N ASP A 39 -2.82 -7.05 8.91
CA ASP A 39 -3.61 -8.27 9.07
C ASP A 39 -3.23 -9.38 8.05
N GLY A 40 -2.08 -9.26 7.40
CA GLY A 40 -1.58 -10.21 6.41
C GLY A 40 -2.17 -10.02 5.00
N ARG A 41 -3.12 -9.11 4.80
CA ARG A 41 -3.58 -8.74 3.46
C ARG A 41 -2.49 -7.96 2.75
N ALA A 42 -1.95 -8.50 1.65
CA ALA A 42 -0.78 -7.91 1.00
C ALA A 42 -0.99 -6.45 0.55
N GLY A 43 -2.21 -6.07 0.10
CA GLY A 43 -2.49 -4.68 -0.24
C GLY A 43 -2.36 -3.74 0.97
N ASN A 44 -2.86 -4.15 2.14
CA ASN A 44 -2.73 -3.39 3.38
C ASN A 44 -1.28 -3.32 3.83
N HIS A 45 -0.59 -4.46 3.78
CA HIS A 45 0.81 -4.57 4.19
C HIS A 45 1.70 -3.65 3.36
N ARG A 46 1.60 -3.73 2.03
CA ARG A 46 2.37 -2.90 1.10
C ARG A 46 2.14 -1.41 1.29
N GLN A 47 0.91 -0.98 1.55
CA GLN A 47 0.61 0.42 1.81
C GLN A 47 1.30 0.93 3.09
N ALA A 48 1.30 0.13 4.16
CA ALA A 48 1.94 0.52 5.40
C ALA A 48 3.48 0.54 5.27
N GLN A 49 4.06 -0.42 4.55
CA GLN A 49 5.48 -0.43 4.20
C GLN A 49 5.86 0.77 3.31
N ALA A 50 5.05 1.07 2.30
CA ALA A 50 5.26 2.20 1.41
C ALA A 50 5.31 3.53 2.18
N LEU A 51 4.43 3.71 3.17
CA LEU A 51 4.46 4.90 4.01
C LEU A 51 5.77 4.98 4.83
N ALA A 52 6.19 3.88 5.47
CA ALA A 52 7.45 3.86 6.23
C ALA A 52 8.65 4.20 5.33
N THR A 53 8.69 3.65 4.11
CA THR A 53 9.72 3.94 3.11
C THR A 53 9.68 5.40 2.66
N THR A 54 8.48 5.95 2.38
CA THR A 54 8.31 7.36 2.00
C THR A 54 8.77 8.32 3.11
N LEU A 55 8.60 7.93 4.38
CA LEU A 55 9.13 8.66 5.53
C LEU A 55 10.65 8.48 5.72
N GLY A 56 11.32 7.66 4.91
CA GLY A 56 12.74 7.34 5.08
C GLY A 56 13.03 6.58 6.38
N ARG A 57 12.09 5.77 6.87
CA ARG A 57 12.22 5.05 8.14
C ARG A 57 12.46 3.56 7.92
N ALA A 58 13.52 3.04 8.53
CA ALA A 58 13.64 1.60 8.76
C ALA A 58 12.52 1.15 9.70
N TYR A 59 11.98 -0.03 9.48
CA TYR A 59 10.82 -0.53 10.23
C TYR A 59 10.91 -2.02 10.51
N THR A 60 10.14 -2.46 11.51
CA THR A 60 9.89 -3.87 11.78
C THR A 60 8.45 -4.21 11.39
N ASP A 61 8.30 -5.18 10.48
CA ASP A 61 7.01 -5.74 10.12
C ASP A 61 6.42 -6.58 11.26
N ARG A 62 5.15 -6.36 11.55
CA ARG A 62 4.38 -7.11 12.53
C ARG A 62 3.05 -7.54 11.93
N LEU A 63 2.92 -8.80 11.60
CA LEU A 63 1.63 -9.39 11.29
C LEU A 63 0.84 -9.57 12.57
N ILE A 64 -0.40 -9.09 12.57
CA ILE A 64 -1.27 -9.12 13.74
C ILE A 64 -2.55 -9.89 13.44
N TYR A 65 -2.89 -10.79 14.34
CA TYR A 65 -4.09 -11.59 14.29
C TYR A 65 -4.82 -11.50 15.64
N PRO A 66 -5.70 -10.48 15.83
CA PRO A 66 -6.45 -10.40 17.07
C PRO A 66 -7.27 -11.67 17.29
N THR A 67 -7.28 -12.16 18.51
CA THR A 67 -8.12 -13.31 18.91
C THR A 67 -9.60 -12.93 19.01
N VAL A 68 -10.48 -13.91 18.98
CA VAL A 68 -11.93 -13.73 19.27
C VAL A 68 -12.10 -13.45 20.77
N PRO A 69 -13.00 -12.53 21.18
CA PRO A 69 -13.98 -11.80 20.37
C PRO A 69 -13.48 -10.49 19.73
N TRP A 70 -12.27 -10.03 20.11
CA TRP A 70 -11.73 -8.72 19.69
C TRP A 70 -11.55 -8.61 18.17
N ARG A 71 -11.24 -9.72 17.50
CA ARG A 71 -11.15 -9.77 16.02
C ARG A 71 -12.45 -9.31 15.34
N TRP A 72 -13.59 -9.70 15.87
CA TRP A 72 -14.90 -9.32 15.32
C TRP A 72 -15.27 -7.88 15.67
N ALA A 73 -14.94 -7.45 16.88
CA ALA A 73 -15.21 -6.10 17.35
C ALA A 73 -14.27 -5.04 16.78
N ALA A 74 -13.08 -5.44 16.30
CA ALA A 74 -12.08 -4.50 15.78
C ALA A 74 -12.70 -3.53 14.76
N PRO A 75 -12.38 -2.27 14.82
CA PRO A 75 -11.37 -1.60 15.64
C PRO A 75 -11.90 -1.08 17.00
N ARG A 76 -13.10 -1.50 17.45
CA ARG A 76 -13.64 -1.10 18.75
C ARG A 76 -12.82 -1.72 19.87
N VAL A 77 -12.49 -0.90 20.88
CA VAL A 77 -11.81 -1.37 22.09
C VAL A 77 -12.83 -1.95 23.05
N LEU A 78 -12.73 -3.23 23.31
CA LEU A 78 -13.50 -3.95 24.32
C LEU A 78 -12.70 -4.07 25.64
N PRO A 79 -13.34 -4.43 26.76
CA PRO A 79 -12.61 -4.82 27.98
C PRO A 79 -11.53 -5.86 27.67
N PHE A 80 -10.39 -5.75 28.37
CA PHE A 80 -9.25 -6.66 28.22
C PHE A 80 -8.66 -6.74 26.81
N SER A 81 -8.83 -5.72 25.95
CA SER A 81 -8.32 -5.71 24.58
C SER A 81 -6.80 -5.90 24.46
N THR A 82 -6.04 -5.70 25.53
CA THR A 82 -4.60 -6.04 25.56
C THR A 82 -4.37 -7.53 25.35
N LYS A 83 -5.31 -8.39 25.76
CA LYS A 83 -5.27 -9.85 25.58
C LYS A 83 -5.62 -10.27 24.13
N ALA A 84 -6.06 -9.32 23.29
CA ALA A 84 -6.39 -9.61 21.89
C ALA A 84 -5.17 -10.00 21.04
N PHE A 85 -3.97 -9.68 21.51
CA PHE A 85 -2.73 -9.87 20.76
C PHE A 85 -1.78 -10.83 21.47
N ALA A 86 -0.83 -11.38 20.70
CA ALA A 86 0.28 -12.16 21.19
C ALA A 86 1.63 -11.47 20.86
N GLY A 87 2.73 -12.03 21.39
CA GLY A 87 4.09 -11.60 21.06
C GLY A 87 4.40 -10.13 21.42
N PRO A 88 5.25 -9.46 20.63
CA PRO A 88 5.76 -8.12 20.97
C PRO A 88 4.67 -7.08 21.19
N VAL A 89 3.56 -7.12 20.39
CA VAL A 89 2.44 -6.19 20.59
C VAL A 89 1.85 -6.33 21.98
N ARG A 90 1.63 -7.55 22.44
CA ARG A 90 1.14 -7.81 23.80
C ARG A 90 2.14 -7.36 24.86
N HIS A 91 3.44 -7.61 24.67
CA HIS A 91 4.49 -7.21 25.61
C HIS A 91 4.51 -5.71 25.85
N VAL A 92 4.41 -4.92 24.76
CA VAL A 92 4.31 -3.45 24.86
C VAL A 92 3.00 -3.04 25.56
N LEU A 93 1.87 -3.65 25.20
CA LEU A 93 0.59 -3.30 25.81
C LEU A 93 0.54 -3.60 27.32
N GLU A 94 1.22 -4.63 27.77
CA GLU A 94 1.36 -5.01 29.19
C GLU A 94 2.51 -4.25 29.91
N GLY A 95 3.28 -3.42 29.19
CA GLY A 95 4.39 -2.63 29.76
C GLY A 95 5.67 -3.41 29.98
N ARG A 96 5.79 -4.60 29.39
CA ARG A 96 7.00 -5.45 29.48
C ARG A 96 8.10 -5.02 28.51
N GLU A 97 7.74 -4.31 27.45
CA GLU A 97 8.66 -3.75 26.45
C GLU A 97 8.32 -2.28 26.20
N PRO A 98 9.30 -1.44 25.81
CA PRO A 98 9.05 -0.06 25.45
C PRO A 98 8.19 0.04 24.19
N ALA A 99 7.36 1.06 24.13
CA ALA A 99 6.54 1.34 22.94
C ALA A 99 7.43 1.87 21.80
N PRO A 100 7.18 1.47 20.54
CA PRO A 100 7.85 2.06 19.39
C PRO A 100 7.47 3.55 19.27
N GLN A 101 8.36 4.36 18.69
CA GLN A 101 8.10 5.78 18.49
C GLN A 101 6.94 6.01 17.53
N LEU A 102 6.93 5.30 16.39
CA LEU A 102 5.92 5.39 15.35
C LEU A 102 5.31 4.02 15.03
N VAL A 103 4.01 3.97 14.90
CA VAL A 103 3.27 2.78 14.45
C VAL A 103 2.41 3.15 13.26
N ILE A 104 2.59 2.44 12.16
CA ILE A 104 1.83 2.58 10.94
C ILE A 104 0.95 1.35 10.79
N GLY A 105 -0.36 1.54 10.79
CA GLY A 105 -1.33 0.46 10.63
C GLY A 105 -2.19 0.63 9.39
N CYS A 106 -2.48 -0.49 8.71
CA CYS A 106 -3.40 -0.48 7.57
C CYS A 106 -4.51 -1.52 7.77
N GLY A 107 -5.75 -1.07 7.57
CA GLY A 107 -6.93 -1.91 7.68
C GLY A 107 -7.49 -2.05 9.09
N ARG A 108 -8.66 -2.70 9.18
CA ARG A 108 -9.51 -2.70 10.39
C ARG A 108 -8.88 -3.38 11.61
N GLN A 109 -8.16 -4.47 11.41
CA GLN A 109 -7.56 -5.21 12.54
C GLN A 109 -6.34 -4.46 13.09
N ALA A 110 -5.51 -3.88 12.18
CA ALA A 110 -4.40 -3.02 12.57
C ALA A 110 -4.87 -1.79 13.36
N ALA A 111 -6.03 -1.25 13.03
CA ALA A 111 -6.62 -0.11 13.71
C ALA A 111 -6.89 -0.36 15.21
N LEU A 112 -7.19 -1.60 15.62
CA LEU A 112 -7.30 -1.92 17.05
C LEU A 112 -5.93 -1.84 17.75
N ALA A 113 -4.89 -2.42 17.15
CA ALA A 113 -3.54 -2.42 17.72
C ALA A 113 -2.97 -1.00 17.83
N THR A 114 -3.09 -0.20 16.76
CA THR A 114 -2.60 1.20 16.75
C THR A 114 -3.27 2.04 17.82
N ARG A 115 -4.60 1.92 18.02
CA ARG A 115 -5.31 2.61 19.11
C ARG A 115 -4.79 2.26 20.50
N LEU A 116 -4.46 1.00 20.74
CA LEU A 116 -3.93 0.56 22.03
C LEU A 116 -2.48 1.00 22.23
N LEU A 117 -1.65 0.94 21.20
CA LEU A 117 -0.25 1.38 21.23
C LEU A 117 -0.14 2.90 21.43
N ARG A 118 -1.07 3.69 20.87
CA ARG A 118 -1.14 5.13 21.17
C ARG A 118 -1.27 5.42 22.66
N ARG A 119 -2.07 4.63 23.38
CA ARG A 119 -2.22 4.75 24.84
C ARG A 119 -0.93 4.40 25.61
N ARG A 120 0.02 3.76 24.93
CA ARG A 120 1.36 3.43 25.46
C ARG A 120 2.42 4.45 25.06
N GLY A 121 2.02 5.55 24.40
CA GLY A 121 2.89 6.66 24.03
C GLY A 121 3.45 6.62 22.61
N SER A 122 3.08 5.65 21.78
CA SER A 122 3.45 5.66 20.37
C SER A 122 2.68 6.75 19.59
N HIS A 123 3.33 7.40 18.64
CA HIS A 123 2.61 8.08 17.56
C HIS A 123 2.01 7.06 16.60
N VAL A 124 0.79 7.27 16.15
CA VAL A 124 0.08 6.29 15.33
C VAL A 124 -0.54 6.88 14.08
N ILE A 125 -0.24 6.27 12.94
CA ILE A 125 -0.84 6.60 11.65
C ILE A 125 -1.68 5.41 11.19
N GLN A 126 -2.93 5.68 10.84
CA GLN A 126 -3.85 4.69 10.29
C GLN A 126 -4.06 4.94 8.80
N ILE A 127 -3.94 3.90 8.00
CA ILE A 127 -4.24 3.92 6.58
C ILE A 127 -5.58 3.25 6.35
N LEU A 128 -6.46 3.86 5.56
CA LEU A 128 -7.85 3.52 5.28
C LEU A 128 -8.79 3.81 6.47
N ASP A 129 -10.07 4.05 6.14
CA ASP A 129 -11.11 4.37 7.13
C ASP A 129 -11.29 3.25 8.15
N PRO A 130 -11.02 3.50 9.42
CA PRO A 130 -11.25 2.53 10.49
C PRO A 130 -12.74 2.36 10.85
N ARG A 131 -13.64 3.18 10.27
CA ARG A 131 -15.09 3.20 10.51
C ARG A 131 -15.52 3.46 11.96
N VAL A 132 -14.69 4.18 12.68
CA VAL A 132 -14.95 4.69 14.04
C VAL A 132 -14.45 6.12 14.16
N ASN A 133 -14.56 6.77 15.32
CA ASN A 133 -14.08 8.13 15.53
C ASN A 133 -12.58 8.25 15.22
N LEU A 134 -12.22 9.16 14.32
CA LEU A 134 -10.86 9.33 13.80
C LEU A 134 -9.89 9.96 14.82
N SER A 135 -10.37 10.64 15.86
CA SER A 135 -9.54 11.25 16.92
C SER A 135 -8.69 10.25 17.70
N ALA A 136 -8.94 8.95 17.50
CA ALA A 136 -8.17 7.88 18.13
C ALA A 136 -6.77 7.68 17.53
N TRP A 137 -6.44 8.37 16.45
CA TRP A 137 -5.14 8.33 15.77
C TRP A 137 -4.53 9.73 15.67
N ASP A 138 -3.23 9.80 15.51
CA ASP A 138 -2.51 11.07 15.30
C ASP A 138 -2.69 11.56 13.86
N ALA A 139 -2.70 10.63 12.90
CA ALA A 139 -3.14 10.89 11.53
C ALA A 139 -3.90 9.68 10.94
N VAL A 140 -4.82 9.97 10.03
CA VAL A 140 -5.56 8.97 9.25
C VAL A 140 -5.43 9.31 7.78
N ILE A 141 -4.81 8.40 7.00
CA ILE A 141 -4.63 8.58 5.56
C ILE A 141 -5.80 7.94 4.84
N LEU A 142 -6.55 8.76 4.11
CA LEU A 142 -7.73 8.34 3.36
C LEU A 142 -7.62 8.66 1.88
N PRO A 143 -8.09 7.78 0.98
CA PRO A 143 -8.21 8.12 -0.43
C PRO A 143 -9.19 9.29 -0.65
N HIS A 144 -8.98 10.06 -1.72
CA HIS A 144 -9.84 11.21 -2.06
C HIS A 144 -11.32 10.84 -2.21
N HIS A 145 -11.62 9.63 -2.67
CA HIS A 145 -13.01 9.17 -2.81
C HIS A 145 -13.70 8.81 -1.48
N ASP A 146 -12.97 8.76 -0.36
CA ASP A 146 -13.57 8.59 0.97
C ASP A 146 -14.10 9.96 1.44
N ARG A 147 -15.32 9.99 2.00
CA ARG A 147 -16.00 11.23 2.42
C ARG A 147 -15.73 11.62 3.88
N ARG A 148 -15.00 10.77 4.62
CA ARG A 148 -14.72 11.03 6.04
C ARG A 148 -13.75 12.22 6.18
N GLU A 149 -14.06 13.15 7.09
CA GLU A 149 -13.29 14.36 7.35
C GLU A 149 -12.85 14.44 8.82
N GLY A 150 -11.81 15.21 9.08
CA GLY A 150 -11.30 15.46 10.42
C GLY A 150 -9.98 16.24 10.38
N PRO A 151 -9.60 16.90 11.49
CA PRO A 151 -8.38 17.70 11.54
C PRO A 151 -7.09 16.88 11.41
N ASN A 152 -7.17 15.56 11.59
CA ASN A 152 -6.07 14.62 11.48
C ASN A 152 -6.20 13.72 10.23
N VAL A 153 -7.05 14.09 9.26
CA VAL A 153 -7.21 13.37 8.00
C VAL A 153 -6.26 13.94 6.95
N VAL A 154 -5.47 13.06 6.37
CA VAL A 154 -4.61 13.36 5.21
C VAL A 154 -5.19 12.66 4.00
N ARG A 155 -5.34 13.37 2.90
CA ARG A 155 -5.91 12.86 1.66
C ARG A 155 -4.83 12.43 0.69
N ILE A 156 -5.05 11.27 0.04
CA ILE A 156 -4.20 10.80 -1.05
C ILE A 156 -5.03 10.47 -2.29
N HIS A 157 -4.44 10.68 -3.45
CA HIS A 157 -4.98 10.20 -4.71
C HIS A 157 -4.51 8.75 -4.93
N GLY A 158 -5.47 7.83 -5.07
CA GLY A 158 -5.17 6.41 -5.22
C GLY A 158 -4.77 5.73 -3.91
N ALA A 159 -3.75 4.89 -3.98
CA ALA A 159 -3.20 4.11 -2.86
C ALA A 159 -1.72 4.39 -2.64
N LEU A 160 -1.26 4.21 -1.40
CA LEU A 160 0.17 4.22 -1.08
C LEU A 160 0.89 3.08 -1.80
N HIS A 161 2.00 3.38 -2.44
CA HIS A 161 2.82 2.41 -3.16
C HIS A 161 4.31 2.73 -3.06
N SER A 162 5.17 1.75 -3.36
CA SER A 162 6.63 1.86 -3.34
C SER A 162 7.27 2.18 -4.70
N MET A 163 6.47 2.43 -5.73
CA MET A 163 6.97 2.71 -7.09
C MET A 163 7.49 4.15 -7.19
N SER A 164 8.64 4.40 -6.55
CA SER A 164 9.39 5.64 -6.74
C SER A 164 10.26 5.57 -8.00
N PRO A 165 10.75 6.69 -8.57
CA PRO A 165 11.70 6.66 -9.68
C PRO A 165 12.90 5.76 -9.37
N ALA A 166 13.49 5.87 -8.19
CA ALA A 166 14.63 5.03 -7.78
C ALA A 166 14.26 3.53 -7.70
N ALA A 167 13.04 3.18 -7.25
CA ALA A 167 12.58 1.79 -7.22
C ALA A 167 12.37 1.24 -8.64
N LEU A 168 11.86 2.05 -9.56
CA LEU A 168 11.69 1.68 -10.96
C LEU A 168 13.06 1.51 -11.65
N ASP A 169 14.04 2.38 -11.38
CA ASP A 169 15.41 2.27 -11.92
C ASP A 169 16.11 1.00 -11.40
N ALA A 170 15.95 0.69 -10.12
CA ALA A 170 16.45 -0.54 -9.53
C ALA A 170 15.80 -1.79 -10.16
N ALA A 171 14.48 -1.76 -10.38
CA ALA A 171 13.77 -2.85 -11.05
C ALA A 171 14.19 -2.97 -12.52
N ARG A 172 14.38 -1.85 -13.22
CA ARG A 172 14.91 -1.84 -14.60
C ARG A 172 16.28 -2.54 -14.67
N SER A 173 17.17 -2.23 -13.75
CA SER A 173 18.50 -2.85 -13.67
C SER A 173 18.40 -4.35 -13.34
N THR A 174 17.60 -4.72 -12.36
CA THR A 174 17.42 -6.12 -11.91
C THR A 174 16.93 -7.02 -13.04
N PHE A 175 15.99 -6.54 -13.85
CA PHE A 175 15.38 -7.34 -14.92
C PHE A 175 15.95 -7.05 -16.31
N SER A 176 17.10 -6.37 -16.41
CA SER A 176 17.70 -5.97 -17.69
C SER A 176 18.00 -7.15 -18.62
N THR A 177 18.50 -8.26 -18.09
CA THR A 177 18.84 -9.47 -18.86
C THR A 177 17.60 -10.21 -19.38
N THR A 178 16.47 -10.09 -18.71
CA THR A 178 15.23 -10.80 -19.07
C THR A 178 14.29 -9.91 -19.90
N LEU A 179 14.12 -8.65 -19.50
CA LEU A 179 13.15 -7.75 -20.14
C LEU A 179 13.82 -6.84 -21.19
N GLY A 180 15.10 -6.59 -21.06
CA GLY A 180 15.85 -5.75 -21.99
C GLY A 180 16.03 -6.37 -23.38
N ILE A 181 15.90 -7.69 -23.51
CA ILE A 181 16.01 -8.43 -24.78
C ILE A 181 14.67 -8.44 -25.56
N LEU A 182 13.56 -8.08 -24.92
CA LEU A 182 12.25 -8.02 -25.59
C LEU A 182 12.23 -6.91 -26.63
N SER A 183 11.65 -7.20 -27.78
CA SER A 183 11.44 -6.22 -28.84
C SER A 183 10.46 -5.15 -28.38
N ALA A 184 10.77 -3.90 -28.70
CA ALA A 184 9.80 -2.81 -28.53
C ALA A 184 8.71 -2.85 -29.61
N PRO A 185 7.48 -2.37 -29.32
CA PRO A 185 7.06 -1.86 -28.00
C PRO A 185 6.81 -2.99 -27.00
N ARG A 186 7.13 -2.73 -25.72
CA ARG A 186 6.88 -3.62 -24.60
C ARG A 186 5.60 -3.18 -23.90
N ILE A 187 4.63 -4.03 -23.84
CA ILE A 187 3.30 -3.72 -23.31
C ILE A 187 3.10 -4.52 -22.02
N ALA A 188 3.02 -3.82 -20.89
CA ALA A 188 2.65 -4.46 -19.64
C ALA A 188 1.13 -4.60 -19.56
N VAL A 189 0.61 -5.83 -19.38
CA VAL A 189 -0.80 -6.11 -19.20
C VAL A 189 -1.03 -6.58 -17.76
N LEU A 190 -1.68 -5.73 -16.96
CA LEU A 190 -1.86 -5.93 -15.54
C LEU A 190 -3.31 -6.31 -15.25
N LEU A 191 -3.54 -7.57 -14.89
CA LEU A 191 -4.86 -8.14 -14.67
C LEU A 191 -5.15 -8.27 -13.17
N GLY A 192 -6.15 -7.55 -12.69
CA GLY A 192 -6.66 -7.61 -11.32
C GLY A 192 -7.46 -8.87 -11.06
N GLY A 193 -8.67 -8.75 -10.55
CA GLY A 193 -9.53 -9.90 -10.26
C GLY A 193 -10.80 -9.50 -9.53
N ASP A 194 -11.52 -10.50 -9.03
CA ASP A 194 -12.79 -10.32 -8.37
C ASP A 194 -12.75 -9.25 -7.27
N THR A 195 -13.79 -8.43 -7.23
CA THR A 195 -14.07 -7.51 -6.13
C THR A 195 -15.35 -7.92 -5.42
N HIS A 196 -15.58 -7.38 -4.22
CA HIS A 196 -16.85 -7.62 -3.52
C HIS A 196 -18.09 -7.14 -4.28
N LYS A 197 -17.93 -6.20 -5.20
CA LYS A 197 -19.04 -5.56 -5.92
C LYS A 197 -19.18 -6.04 -7.35
N ARG A 198 -18.11 -6.59 -7.92
CA ARG A 198 -18.08 -6.95 -9.33
C ARG A 198 -17.18 -8.17 -9.56
N PRO A 199 -17.65 -9.19 -10.27
CA PRO A 199 -16.79 -10.27 -10.77
C PRO A 199 -15.79 -9.71 -11.79
N PHE A 200 -14.68 -10.40 -11.95
CA PHE A 200 -13.68 -10.09 -12.97
C PHE A 200 -14.19 -10.51 -14.35
N ASP A 201 -14.06 -9.62 -15.32
CA ASP A 201 -14.43 -9.91 -16.71
C ASP A 201 -13.30 -10.69 -17.39
N ALA A 202 -13.42 -12.01 -17.34
CA ALA A 202 -12.46 -12.94 -17.92
C ALA A 202 -12.41 -12.86 -19.46
N GLU A 203 -13.56 -12.70 -20.09
CA GLU A 203 -13.66 -12.64 -21.55
C GLU A 203 -12.96 -11.39 -22.07
N GLN A 204 -13.26 -10.23 -21.52
CA GLN A 204 -12.60 -8.98 -21.88
C GLN A 204 -11.09 -9.04 -21.66
N ALA A 205 -10.61 -9.67 -20.56
CA ALA A 205 -9.19 -9.81 -20.28
C ALA A 205 -8.46 -10.68 -21.32
N LEU A 206 -9.08 -11.79 -21.74
CA LEU A 206 -8.52 -12.68 -22.77
C LEU A 206 -8.52 -12.03 -24.15
N GLN A 207 -9.59 -11.35 -24.51
CA GLN A 207 -9.70 -10.58 -25.76
C GLN A 207 -8.63 -9.47 -25.80
N ALA A 208 -8.41 -8.78 -24.68
CA ALA A 208 -7.39 -7.75 -24.59
C ALA A 208 -5.99 -8.32 -24.84
N VAL A 209 -5.65 -9.44 -24.20
CA VAL A 209 -4.34 -10.09 -24.39
C VAL A 209 -4.15 -10.52 -25.84
N GLN A 210 -5.19 -11.08 -26.48
CA GLN A 210 -5.12 -11.50 -27.88
C GLN A 210 -4.93 -10.31 -28.82
N ALA A 211 -5.67 -9.23 -28.63
CA ALA A 211 -5.56 -8.03 -29.48
C ALA A 211 -4.21 -7.33 -29.32
N LEU A 212 -3.71 -7.21 -28.07
CA LEU A 212 -2.45 -6.54 -27.77
C LEU A 212 -1.22 -7.31 -28.25
N ALA A 213 -1.28 -8.63 -28.35
CA ALA A 213 -0.13 -9.46 -28.76
C ALA A 213 0.36 -9.17 -30.19
N SER A 214 -0.52 -8.63 -31.06
CA SER A 214 -0.13 -8.19 -32.41
C SER A 214 0.59 -6.84 -32.42
N LEU A 215 0.58 -6.09 -31.31
CA LEU A 215 1.13 -4.74 -31.22
C LEU A 215 2.55 -4.70 -30.68
N GLY A 216 3.00 -5.73 -29.97
CA GLY A 216 4.35 -5.76 -29.40
C GLY A 216 4.59 -6.92 -28.44
N SER A 217 5.71 -6.86 -27.71
CA SER A 217 6.07 -7.87 -26.71
C SER A 217 5.22 -7.67 -25.44
N LEU A 218 4.41 -8.67 -25.08
CA LEU A 218 3.58 -8.62 -23.88
C LEU A 218 4.36 -9.07 -22.65
N MET A 219 4.09 -8.37 -21.54
CA MET A 219 4.48 -8.71 -20.18
C MET A 219 3.22 -8.79 -19.32
N VAL A 220 2.59 -9.97 -19.29
CA VAL A 220 1.28 -10.17 -18.64
C VAL A 220 1.49 -10.56 -17.17
N SER A 221 0.83 -9.85 -16.27
CA SER A 221 0.83 -10.18 -14.83
C SER A 221 -0.59 -10.28 -14.29
N THR A 222 -0.90 -11.37 -13.59
CA THR A 222 -2.15 -11.52 -12.86
C THR A 222 -2.00 -11.16 -11.39
N SER A 223 -3.10 -10.85 -10.74
CA SER A 223 -3.17 -10.62 -9.30
C SER A 223 -3.56 -11.89 -8.55
N ARG A 224 -3.41 -11.90 -7.22
CA ARG A 224 -3.92 -12.99 -6.37
C ARG A 224 -5.46 -13.09 -6.35
N ARG A 225 -6.16 -12.08 -6.84
CA ARG A 225 -7.63 -12.05 -6.95
C ARG A 225 -8.11 -12.51 -8.32
N THR A 226 -7.22 -12.66 -9.29
CA THR A 226 -7.55 -13.18 -10.61
C THR A 226 -8.07 -14.61 -10.46
N PRO A 227 -9.25 -14.94 -11.01
CA PRO A 227 -9.79 -16.28 -10.92
C PRO A 227 -8.81 -17.33 -11.48
N ALA A 228 -8.66 -18.45 -10.79
CA ALA A 228 -7.73 -19.51 -11.19
C ALA A 228 -8.01 -20.04 -12.61
N ALA A 229 -9.28 -20.08 -13.02
CA ALA A 229 -9.67 -20.46 -14.38
C ALA A 229 -9.07 -19.50 -15.44
N VAL A 230 -9.07 -18.19 -15.17
CA VAL A 230 -8.48 -17.19 -16.08
C VAL A 230 -6.97 -17.38 -16.17
N ALA A 231 -6.29 -17.56 -15.03
CA ALA A 231 -4.85 -17.84 -15.02
C ALA A 231 -4.50 -19.13 -15.80
N ALA A 232 -5.33 -20.19 -15.68
CA ALA A 232 -5.16 -21.43 -16.45
C ALA A 232 -5.36 -21.20 -17.97
N GLN A 233 -6.38 -20.45 -18.35
CA GLN A 233 -6.62 -20.11 -19.76
C GLN A 233 -5.46 -19.28 -20.35
N LEU A 234 -4.94 -18.29 -19.62
CA LEU A 234 -3.78 -17.51 -20.07
C LEU A 234 -2.55 -18.39 -20.34
N ARG A 235 -2.27 -19.39 -19.47
CA ARG A 235 -1.14 -20.32 -19.67
C ARG A 235 -1.27 -21.17 -20.95
N THR A 236 -2.47 -21.44 -21.38
CA THR A 236 -2.74 -22.25 -22.57
C THR A 236 -2.99 -21.43 -23.83
N LEU A 237 -3.04 -20.11 -23.70
CA LEU A 237 -3.34 -19.23 -24.81
C LEU A 237 -2.21 -19.22 -25.86
N PRO A 238 -2.44 -19.68 -27.11
CA PRO A 238 -1.38 -19.86 -28.10
C PRO A 238 -0.56 -18.58 -28.37
N VAL A 239 -1.23 -17.44 -28.34
CA VAL A 239 -0.60 -16.14 -28.60
C VAL A 239 0.45 -15.77 -27.53
N LEU A 240 0.38 -16.32 -26.32
CA LEU A 240 1.34 -16.03 -25.23
C LEU A 240 2.60 -16.91 -25.25
N ARG A 241 2.77 -17.81 -26.24
CA ARG A 241 3.96 -18.67 -26.30
C ARG A 241 5.29 -17.90 -26.38
N ASP A 242 5.25 -16.77 -27.10
CA ASP A 242 6.43 -15.92 -27.33
C ASP A 242 6.42 -14.66 -26.47
N HIS A 243 5.56 -14.63 -25.41
CA HIS A 243 5.38 -13.50 -24.51
C HIS A 243 5.61 -13.90 -23.06
N LEU A 244 5.76 -12.91 -22.17
CA LEU A 244 5.98 -13.18 -20.75
C LEU A 244 4.65 -13.22 -20.00
N LEU A 245 4.44 -14.28 -19.23
CA LEU A 245 3.27 -14.45 -18.37
C LEU A 245 3.72 -14.74 -16.93
N TRP A 246 3.23 -13.95 -15.97
CA TRP A 246 3.36 -14.19 -14.55
C TRP A 246 1.99 -14.35 -13.90
N THR A 247 1.70 -15.54 -13.38
CA THR A 247 0.43 -15.86 -12.69
C THR A 247 0.59 -16.10 -11.20
N GLY A 248 1.72 -15.68 -10.61
CA GLY A 248 1.98 -15.73 -9.17
C GLY A 248 2.96 -16.84 -8.76
N GLU A 249 2.97 -17.18 -7.47
CA GLU A 249 3.95 -18.09 -6.87
C GLU A 249 3.98 -19.50 -7.50
N ALA A 250 2.87 -19.94 -8.09
CA ALA A 250 2.84 -21.24 -8.79
C ALA A 250 3.82 -21.27 -9.99
N ASP A 251 4.09 -20.12 -10.62
CA ASP A 251 5.05 -20.04 -11.71
C ASP A 251 6.49 -20.05 -11.19
N ALA A 252 6.71 -19.53 -9.97
CA ALA A 252 8.01 -19.54 -9.32
C ALA A 252 8.50 -20.96 -8.98
N GLN A 253 7.58 -21.91 -8.79
CA GLN A 253 7.92 -23.33 -8.54
C GLN A 253 8.39 -24.05 -9.81
N HIS A 254 8.05 -23.56 -10.99
CA HIS A 254 8.44 -24.14 -12.28
C HIS A 254 9.64 -23.44 -12.92
N ALA A 255 9.93 -22.21 -12.50
CA ALA A 255 11.15 -21.49 -12.88
C ALA A 255 12.27 -21.82 -11.90
N ALA A 256 13.45 -22.14 -12.40
CA ALA A 256 14.66 -22.41 -11.59
C ALA A 256 14.78 -21.42 -10.42
N ALA A 257 15.25 -21.88 -9.28
CA ALA A 257 15.22 -21.35 -7.90
C ALA A 257 15.53 -19.85 -7.63
N HIS A 258 15.46 -18.95 -8.61
CA HIS A 258 15.80 -17.52 -8.52
C HIS A 258 14.79 -16.57 -9.20
N PHE A 259 13.58 -17.02 -9.56
CA PHE A 259 12.63 -16.14 -10.24
C PHE A 259 11.90 -15.27 -9.23
N THR A 260 12.36 -14.04 -9.09
CA THR A 260 11.69 -12.99 -8.32
C THR A 260 10.47 -12.49 -9.10
N ASN A 261 9.38 -12.13 -8.39
CA ASN A 261 8.17 -11.56 -8.99
C ASN A 261 8.54 -10.38 -9.93
N PRO A 262 8.27 -10.48 -11.23
CA PRO A 262 8.72 -9.50 -12.22
C PRO A 262 7.85 -8.24 -12.30
N TYR A 263 6.81 -8.12 -11.49
CA TYR A 263 5.81 -7.04 -11.58
C TYR A 263 6.43 -5.63 -11.62
N ALA A 264 7.39 -5.34 -10.72
CA ALA A 264 8.09 -4.05 -10.74
C ALA A 264 8.94 -3.86 -12.01
N GLY A 265 9.54 -4.94 -12.50
CA GLY A 265 10.25 -4.95 -13.78
C GLY A 265 9.33 -4.65 -14.96
N TYR A 266 8.13 -5.25 -14.99
CA TYR A 266 7.13 -4.97 -16.02
C TYR A 266 6.75 -3.49 -16.06
N LEU A 267 6.51 -2.88 -14.89
CA LEU A 267 6.25 -1.45 -14.78
C LEU A 267 7.43 -0.58 -15.26
N ALA A 268 8.67 -0.99 -14.93
CA ALA A 268 9.87 -0.23 -15.24
C ALA A 268 10.27 -0.32 -16.74
N TRP A 269 9.94 -1.42 -17.41
CA TRP A 269 10.32 -1.68 -18.79
C TRP A 269 9.20 -1.40 -19.81
N ALA A 270 7.98 -1.14 -19.34
CA ALA A 270 6.85 -0.92 -20.23
C ALA A 270 6.97 0.37 -21.04
N ASP A 271 6.76 0.26 -22.36
CA ASP A 271 6.56 1.37 -23.28
C ASP A 271 5.09 1.83 -23.26
N ALA A 272 4.14 0.93 -22.88
CA ALA A 272 2.74 1.23 -22.55
C ALA A 272 2.23 0.23 -21.49
N ILE A 273 1.22 0.62 -20.73
CA ILE A 273 0.59 -0.22 -19.71
C ILE A 273 -0.91 -0.32 -19.97
N VAL A 274 -1.44 -1.54 -20.04
CA VAL A 274 -2.89 -1.82 -20.01
C VAL A 274 -3.21 -2.44 -18.66
N CYS A 275 -4.06 -1.81 -17.87
CA CYS A 275 -4.37 -2.23 -16.50
C CYS A 275 -5.87 -2.36 -16.30
N SER A 276 -6.32 -3.48 -15.74
CA SER A 276 -7.74 -3.63 -15.38
C SER A 276 -8.15 -2.64 -14.28
N ALA A 277 -9.31 -2.03 -14.44
CA ALA A 277 -9.79 -0.92 -13.60
C ALA A 277 -10.42 -1.39 -12.28
N ASP A 278 -10.11 -2.59 -11.79
CA ASP A 278 -10.64 -3.18 -10.56
C ASP A 278 -9.70 -3.05 -9.35
N SER A 279 -8.52 -2.43 -9.52
CA SER A 279 -7.51 -2.37 -8.47
C SER A 279 -6.89 -0.97 -8.31
N VAL A 280 -7.30 -0.25 -7.27
CA VAL A 280 -6.71 1.07 -6.95
C VAL A 280 -5.19 0.99 -6.82
N SER A 281 -4.65 -0.05 -6.17
CA SER A 281 -3.19 -0.20 -6.00
C SER A 281 -2.46 -0.35 -7.33
N MET A 282 -2.94 -1.24 -8.21
CA MET A 282 -2.31 -1.46 -9.52
C MET A 282 -2.40 -0.21 -10.41
N LEU A 283 -3.54 0.49 -10.39
CA LEU A 283 -3.71 1.76 -11.09
C LEU A 283 -2.76 2.84 -10.56
N SER A 284 -2.57 2.93 -9.23
CA SER A 284 -1.65 3.89 -8.62
C SER A 284 -0.20 3.61 -9.00
N GLU A 285 0.20 2.34 -8.95
CA GLU A 285 1.54 1.89 -9.31
C GLU A 285 1.83 2.13 -10.81
N ALA A 286 0.88 1.81 -11.70
CA ALA A 286 0.98 2.08 -13.13
C ALA A 286 1.02 3.59 -13.44
N ALA A 287 0.18 4.37 -12.77
CA ALA A 287 0.14 5.82 -12.95
C ALA A 287 1.44 6.52 -12.50
N ALA A 288 2.22 5.93 -11.61
CA ALA A 288 3.50 6.47 -11.15
C ALA A 288 4.64 6.31 -12.17
N THR A 289 4.43 5.55 -13.25
CA THR A 289 5.41 5.39 -14.34
C THR A 289 5.28 6.50 -15.39
N THR A 290 6.20 6.57 -16.32
CA THR A 290 6.11 7.45 -17.49
C THR A 290 5.39 6.80 -18.69
N ALA A 291 5.08 5.51 -18.62
CA ALA A 291 4.37 4.81 -19.69
C ALA A 291 2.91 5.29 -19.78
N PRO A 292 2.35 5.52 -20.97
CA PRO A 292 0.91 5.78 -21.13
C PRO A 292 0.10 4.63 -20.55
N LEU A 293 -0.98 4.99 -19.83
CA LEU A 293 -1.83 4.06 -19.10
C LEU A 293 -3.19 3.92 -19.78
N TYR A 294 -3.53 2.70 -20.10
CA TYR A 294 -4.79 2.29 -20.68
C TYR A 294 -5.59 1.46 -19.67
N LEU A 295 -6.87 1.73 -19.56
CA LEU A 295 -7.77 1.11 -18.59
C LEU A 295 -8.63 0.06 -19.28
N LEU A 296 -8.52 -1.17 -18.80
CA LEU A 296 -9.37 -2.29 -19.24
C LEU A 296 -10.55 -2.42 -18.27
N GLY A 297 -11.75 -2.43 -18.82
CA GLY A 297 -13.00 -2.49 -18.06
C GLY A 297 -13.97 -1.39 -18.45
N THR A 298 -14.97 -1.18 -17.60
CA THR A 298 -16.01 -0.16 -17.80
C THR A 298 -16.09 0.76 -16.57
N PRO A 299 -16.47 2.03 -16.75
CA PRO A 299 -16.82 2.92 -15.64
C PRO A 299 -17.84 2.31 -14.68
N GLY A 300 -17.79 2.68 -13.41
CA GLY A 300 -18.72 2.19 -12.39
C GLY A 300 -18.66 3.00 -11.09
N ASP A 301 -19.44 2.59 -10.08
CA ASP A 301 -19.61 3.32 -8.81
C ASP A 301 -18.68 2.88 -7.68
N ASP A 302 -17.84 1.88 -7.90
CA ASP A 302 -16.94 1.41 -6.87
C ASP A 302 -15.68 2.28 -6.73
N ALA A 303 -14.92 2.07 -5.67
CA ALA A 303 -13.73 2.87 -5.41
C ALA A 303 -12.67 2.78 -6.52
N PRO A 304 -12.37 1.59 -7.09
CA PRO A 304 -11.45 1.49 -8.22
C PRO A 304 -11.94 2.27 -9.44
N SER A 305 -13.23 2.16 -9.80
CA SER A 305 -13.79 2.87 -10.94
C SER A 305 -13.70 4.39 -10.78
N ARG A 306 -14.05 4.92 -9.59
CA ARG A 306 -13.91 6.37 -9.33
C ARG A 306 -12.47 6.86 -9.45
N PHE A 307 -11.50 6.06 -9.01
CA PHE A 307 -10.10 6.42 -9.17
C PHE A 307 -9.64 6.31 -10.64
N ALA A 308 -10.12 5.31 -11.38
CA ALA A 308 -9.90 5.19 -12.82
C ALA A 308 -10.43 6.43 -13.57
N GLU A 309 -11.65 6.86 -13.28
CA GLU A 309 -12.24 8.08 -13.84
C GLU A 309 -11.47 9.35 -13.47
N GLU A 310 -10.97 9.43 -12.24
CA GLU A 310 -10.08 10.53 -11.82
C GLU A 310 -8.81 10.58 -12.67
N LEU A 311 -8.17 9.44 -12.94
CA LEU A 311 -6.99 9.37 -13.81
C LEU A 311 -7.31 9.79 -15.24
N VAL A 312 -8.47 9.41 -15.75
CA VAL A 312 -8.94 9.85 -17.10
C VAL A 312 -9.20 11.35 -17.12
N ALA A 313 -9.91 11.89 -16.14
CA ALA A 313 -10.19 13.33 -16.05
C ALA A 313 -8.92 14.19 -15.94
N ARG A 314 -7.84 13.63 -15.40
CA ARG A 314 -6.52 14.27 -15.33
C ARG A 314 -5.65 14.06 -16.58
N GLY A 315 -6.16 13.36 -17.59
CA GLY A 315 -5.39 13.03 -18.79
C GLY A 315 -4.24 12.03 -18.55
N ARG A 316 -4.22 11.34 -17.38
CA ARG A 316 -3.17 10.37 -17.06
C ARG A 316 -3.46 8.98 -17.61
N ALA A 317 -4.72 8.65 -17.82
CA ALA A 317 -5.15 7.38 -18.36
C ALA A 317 -6.26 7.58 -19.40
N GLN A 318 -6.50 6.57 -20.22
CA GLN A 318 -7.63 6.51 -21.14
C GLN A 318 -8.21 5.11 -21.18
N TRP A 319 -9.52 5.02 -21.43
CA TRP A 319 -10.17 3.72 -21.59
C TRP A 319 -9.69 3.05 -22.87
N TRP A 320 -9.49 1.75 -22.81
CA TRP A 320 -9.05 0.90 -23.91
C TRP A 320 -10.13 -0.12 -24.28
N SER A 321 -10.24 -0.42 -25.57
CA SER A 321 -11.17 -1.42 -26.07
C SER A 321 -10.51 -2.26 -27.16
N ALA A 322 -10.89 -3.52 -27.24
CA ALA A 322 -10.39 -4.45 -28.24
C ALA A 322 -10.83 -4.10 -29.67
N GLU A 323 -11.95 -3.37 -29.83
CA GLU A 323 -12.42 -2.89 -31.15
C GLU A 323 -11.53 -1.75 -31.67
N SER A 324 -10.84 -1.03 -30.78
CA SER A 324 -9.88 0.02 -31.14
C SER A 324 -8.57 -0.19 -30.41
N PRO A 325 -7.78 -1.22 -30.78
CA PRO A 325 -6.64 -1.66 -29.98
C PRO A 325 -5.43 -0.73 -30.04
N ALA A 326 -5.47 0.32 -30.86
CA ALA A 326 -4.34 1.25 -30.99
C ALA A 326 -3.92 1.84 -29.64
N ILE A 327 -2.62 1.79 -29.33
CA ILE A 327 -2.03 2.39 -28.14
C ILE A 327 -0.85 3.27 -28.53
N ALA A 328 -0.81 4.49 -27.97
CA ALA A 328 0.35 5.37 -28.10
C ALA A 328 1.46 4.92 -27.16
N MET A 329 2.71 5.16 -27.57
CA MET A 329 3.91 4.83 -26.79
C MET A 329 4.65 6.09 -26.31
N THR A 330 4.05 7.26 -26.52
CA THR A 330 4.65 8.53 -26.10
C THR A 330 4.63 8.64 -24.57
N PRO A 331 5.80 8.82 -23.92
CA PRO A 331 5.86 8.98 -22.47
C PRO A 331 4.98 10.15 -21.98
N VAL A 332 4.37 9.95 -20.83
CA VAL A 332 3.51 10.93 -20.16
C VAL A 332 4.07 11.29 -18.78
N ALA A 333 3.66 12.44 -18.25
CA ALA A 333 4.06 12.81 -16.90
C ALA A 333 3.52 11.78 -15.88
N PRO A 334 4.36 11.26 -14.98
CA PRO A 334 3.90 10.34 -13.96
C PRO A 334 2.95 11.05 -12.99
N PHE A 335 1.92 10.33 -12.56
CA PHE A 335 1.01 10.80 -11.52
C PHE A 335 1.37 10.13 -10.20
N ASN A 336 1.93 10.91 -9.29
CA ASN A 336 2.24 10.44 -7.94
C ASN A 336 1.33 11.16 -6.93
N GLY A 337 0.30 10.47 -6.47
CA GLY A 337 -0.63 10.99 -5.45
C GLY A 337 -0.01 11.21 -4.07
N LEU A 338 1.28 10.93 -3.89
CA LEU A 338 2.00 11.03 -2.62
C LEU A 338 2.86 12.31 -2.49
N GLN A 339 2.88 13.19 -3.49
CA GLN A 339 3.80 14.35 -3.53
C GLN A 339 3.64 15.27 -2.32
N THR A 340 2.43 15.47 -1.84
CA THR A 340 2.13 16.37 -0.70
C THR A 340 2.08 15.63 0.64
N LEU A 341 2.10 14.29 0.62
CA LEU A 341 1.81 13.45 1.78
C LEU A 341 2.59 13.86 3.04
N LEU A 342 3.91 14.08 2.91
CA LEU A 342 4.75 14.44 4.06
C LEU A 342 4.42 15.83 4.59
N THR A 343 4.15 16.78 3.71
CA THR A 343 3.73 18.13 4.06
C THR A 343 2.39 18.09 4.79
N ASP A 344 1.42 17.38 4.23
CA ASP A 344 0.08 17.26 4.77
C ASP A 344 0.08 16.52 6.13
N LEU A 345 0.89 15.47 6.29
CA LEU A 345 1.09 14.81 7.58
C LEU A 345 1.60 15.76 8.64
N ARG A 346 2.58 16.63 8.30
CA ARG A 346 3.14 17.63 9.23
C ARG A 346 2.16 18.72 9.62
N GLN A 347 1.10 18.94 8.83
CA GLN A 347 0.03 19.90 9.15
C GLN A 347 -1.01 19.31 10.12
N THR A 348 -1.01 18.00 10.34
CA THR A 348 -1.95 17.40 11.31
C THR A 348 -1.58 17.80 12.75
N PRO A 349 -2.56 18.01 13.66
CA PRO A 349 -2.30 18.56 15.00
C PRO A 349 -1.26 17.80 15.83
N ALA A 350 -1.13 16.50 15.63
CA ALA A 350 -0.19 15.68 16.38
C ALA A 350 1.26 15.76 15.88
N PHE A 351 1.48 16.22 14.65
CA PHE A 351 2.80 16.33 14.02
C PHE A 351 3.17 17.79 13.67
N ALA A 352 2.23 18.74 13.79
CA ALA A 352 2.51 20.16 13.69
C ALA A 352 3.39 20.59 14.89
N ARG A 353 4.48 21.27 14.62
CA ARG A 353 5.42 21.81 15.61
C ARG A 353 5.39 23.34 15.60
#